data_4dc1a72ca6610d940d5a2e8d7b1944ef
#
_entry.id   4dc1a72ca6610d940d5a2e8d7b1944ef
#
_cell.length_a   1.000
_cell.length_b   1.000
_cell.length_c   1.000
_cell.angle_alpha   90.00
_cell.angle_beta   90.00
_cell.angle_gamma   90.00
#
_symmetry.space_group_name_H-M   'P 1'
#
loop_
_entity.id
_entity.type
_entity.pdbx_description
1 polymer ?
#
loop_
_entity_poly.entity_id
_entity_poly.type
_entity_poly.pdbx_seq_one_letter_code
_entity_poly.pdbx_strand_id
1 'polypeptide(L)'
;MYSIVSTAIIHGIQSVPISVEADVSDGLPVFEMVGFLASEVQEAKERVRTALKNCGFALPPKHITINFTPANIRKSGSGFDLPVAVAVLTAFGYIRQEMVREYFVAGEVGLNGKVQPVNGILPMVAEAKERGMKKCMVPWKNAGEAALVSDMQVFAVKNLADAVNILNGNGEYFDTPYNIEEMQTGRILDFADVSGQVLVKRACETAVSGMHNLLFVGPPGAGKTMIAERIPGILPSLNTKERMELSKIYSVCGLLEHKKGLMRERPFRAPHHTITPQGLAGGGAVPKPGEISLAHKGILFLDELTEFQRETLEILRQPMEEKKICIARLNASYEYPADFMLVAAMNPCKCGYYPDMQRCTCTSAAIDRYLRKVSRPLLDRIDICVEVPQVRFRDLYNTGKSEKSEEIRARVVRTQEIQKMRYRGENFCFNSHIPSSRIFEYCKLDKKQEIYMEQMYDKLNLTARTYHKILRVARTLADMDESEQIKMSHLNEALCYRNIDKKFWEGMD
;
A
#
# COMPACT_ATOMS: atom_id res chain seq x y z
N MET A 1 33.38 29.99 -7.30
CA MET A 1 33.68 28.84 -6.40
C MET A 1 32.54 27.84 -6.57
N TYR A 2 32.88 26.57 -6.85
CA TYR A 2 31.90 25.52 -7.20
C TYR A 2 31.72 24.53 -6.06
N SER A 3 30.49 24.08 -5.85
CA SER A 3 30.15 23.01 -4.93
C SER A 3 29.06 22.09 -5.50
N ILE A 4 28.99 20.86 -4.98
CA ILE A 4 27.96 19.88 -5.37
C ILE A 4 27.49 19.12 -4.12
N VAL A 5 26.19 18.96 -3.99
CA VAL A 5 25.51 18.24 -2.88
C VAL A 5 24.55 17.21 -3.47
N SER A 6 24.62 15.99 -2.97
CA SER A 6 23.73 14.90 -3.37
C SER A 6 22.43 14.93 -2.57
N THR A 7 21.31 14.90 -3.26
CA THR A 7 19.97 14.82 -2.72
C THR A 7 19.06 13.97 -3.62
N ALA A 8 17.76 13.91 -3.36
CA ALA A 8 16.83 13.20 -4.21
C ALA A 8 15.42 13.82 -4.19
N ILE A 9 14.62 13.42 -5.15
CA ILE A 9 13.19 13.71 -5.19
C ILE A 9 12.39 12.40 -5.22
N ILE A 10 11.19 12.42 -4.66
CA ILE A 10 10.24 11.32 -4.75
C ILE A 10 9.45 11.42 -6.06
N HIS A 11 9.45 10.33 -6.83
CA HIS A 11 8.64 10.14 -8.01
C HIS A 11 7.80 8.86 -7.85
N GLY A 12 6.52 9.02 -7.52
CA GLY A 12 5.70 7.89 -7.08
C GLY A 12 6.12 7.38 -5.69
N ILE A 13 6.61 6.16 -5.61
CA ILE A 13 7.25 5.60 -4.42
C ILE A 13 8.78 5.46 -4.57
N GLN A 14 9.29 5.75 -5.74
CA GLN A 14 10.70 5.66 -6.04
C GLN A 14 11.39 6.99 -5.75
N SER A 15 12.65 6.92 -5.45
CA SER A 15 13.51 8.08 -5.28
C SER A 15 14.35 8.27 -6.54
N VAL A 16 14.42 9.51 -7.03
CA VAL A 16 15.27 9.88 -8.15
C VAL A 16 16.37 10.81 -7.65
N PRO A 17 17.64 10.46 -7.84
CA PRO A 17 18.75 11.27 -7.37
C PRO A 17 18.84 12.60 -8.10
N ILE A 18 19.15 13.63 -7.34
CA ILE A 18 19.34 15.00 -7.78
C ILE A 18 20.68 15.50 -7.24
N SER A 19 21.45 16.17 -8.08
CA SER A 19 22.61 16.95 -7.64
C SER A 19 22.23 18.43 -7.58
N VAL A 20 22.52 19.06 -6.45
CA VAL A 20 22.43 20.51 -6.26
C VAL A 20 23.82 21.08 -6.41
N GLU A 21 24.04 21.85 -7.44
CA GLU A 21 25.33 22.49 -7.77
C GLU A 21 25.21 23.97 -7.45
N ALA A 22 26.18 24.54 -6.74
CA ALA A 22 26.27 25.98 -6.50
C ALA A 22 27.56 26.53 -7.07
N ASP A 23 27.44 27.60 -7.85
CA ASP A 23 28.57 28.42 -8.27
C ASP A 23 28.45 29.84 -7.71
N VAL A 24 29.56 30.32 -7.17
CA VAL A 24 29.69 31.69 -6.63
C VAL A 24 30.77 32.41 -7.42
N SER A 25 30.39 33.43 -8.17
CA SER A 25 31.27 34.25 -8.99
C SER A 25 31.16 35.74 -8.65
N ASP A 26 32.15 36.51 -9.10
CA ASP A 26 32.09 37.96 -9.00
C ASP A 26 31.12 38.54 -9.99
N GLY A 27 30.30 39.53 -9.58
CA GLY A 27 29.29 40.17 -10.42
C GLY A 27 28.22 40.89 -9.60
N LEU A 28 27.12 41.23 -10.28
CA LEU A 28 25.96 41.78 -9.58
C LEU A 28 25.41 40.80 -8.56
N PRO A 29 25.03 41.26 -7.35
CA PRO A 29 24.52 40.39 -6.29
C PRO A 29 23.15 39.81 -6.68
N VAL A 30 23.16 38.62 -7.28
CA VAL A 30 21.95 37.89 -7.71
C VAL A 30 22.00 36.49 -7.14
N PHE A 31 20.85 35.96 -6.77
CA PHE A 31 20.70 34.56 -6.39
C PHE A 31 19.74 33.91 -7.39
N GLU A 32 20.25 33.09 -8.28
CA GLU A 32 19.48 32.42 -9.33
C GLU A 32 19.40 30.92 -9.09
N MET A 33 18.25 30.35 -9.49
CA MET A 33 18.02 28.91 -9.44
C MET A 33 17.60 28.43 -10.82
N VAL A 34 18.35 27.45 -11.35
CA VAL A 34 18.21 26.94 -12.73
C VAL A 34 17.79 25.46 -12.69
N GLY A 35 16.89 25.10 -13.59
CA GLY A 35 16.36 23.73 -13.73
C GLY A 35 14.86 23.73 -13.94
N PHE A 36 14.26 22.55 -14.08
CA PHE A 36 12.81 22.42 -14.16
C PHE A 36 12.22 22.39 -12.74
N LEU A 37 11.96 23.57 -12.18
CA LEU A 37 11.58 23.79 -10.78
C LEU A 37 10.09 24.13 -10.66
N ALA A 38 9.42 23.52 -9.67
CA ALA A 38 8.11 23.95 -9.23
C ALA A 38 8.21 25.25 -8.39
N SER A 39 7.09 25.96 -8.19
CA SER A 39 7.07 27.24 -7.48
C SER A 39 7.65 27.15 -6.06
N GLU A 40 7.30 26.10 -5.33
CA GLU A 40 7.77 25.88 -3.95
C GLU A 40 9.31 25.71 -3.87
N VAL A 41 9.95 25.17 -4.93
CA VAL A 41 11.41 25.05 -5.02
C VAL A 41 12.03 26.38 -5.43
N GLN A 42 11.37 27.15 -6.29
CA GLN A 42 11.83 28.52 -6.63
C GLN A 42 11.80 29.45 -5.40
N GLU A 43 10.81 29.29 -4.53
CA GLU A 43 10.69 30.04 -3.27
C GLU A 43 11.80 29.69 -2.26
N ALA A 44 12.40 28.49 -2.36
CA ALA A 44 13.54 28.08 -1.53
C ALA A 44 14.67 29.11 -1.53
N LYS A 45 14.84 29.83 -2.62
CA LYS A 45 15.81 30.93 -2.75
C LYS A 45 15.70 31.95 -1.61
N GLU A 46 14.51 32.49 -1.36
CA GLU A 46 14.29 33.50 -0.35
C GLU A 46 14.33 32.90 1.07
N ARG A 47 13.82 31.67 1.24
CA ARG A 47 13.91 30.97 2.53
C ARG A 47 15.36 30.71 2.94
N VAL A 48 16.16 30.13 2.06
CA VAL A 48 17.58 29.79 2.34
C VAL A 48 18.39 31.06 2.57
N ARG A 49 18.27 32.07 1.70
CA ARG A 49 18.99 33.34 1.85
C ARG A 49 18.72 34.00 3.20
N THR A 50 17.44 34.06 3.59
CA THR A 50 17.03 34.65 4.87
C THR A 50 17.51 33.81 6.06
N ALA A 51 17.41 32.48 5.97
CA ALA A 51 17.87 31.56 7.02
C ALA A 51 19.39 31.67 7.26
N LEU A 52 20.17 31.69 6.20
CA LEU A 52 21.64 31.85 6.29
C LEU A 52 22.00 33.17 6.96
N LYS A 53 21.37 34.28 6.56
CA LYS A 53 21.56 35.60 7.20
C LYS A 53 21.20 35.56 8.69
N ASN A 54 20.05 35.01 9.05
CA ASN A 54 19.57 34.96 10.43
C ASN A 54 20.43 34.05 11.32
N CYS A 55 21.12 33.07 10.73
CA CYS A 55 22.09 32.21 11.43
C CYS A 55 23.47 32.85 11.54
N GLY A 56 23.69 34.09 11.07
CA GLY A 56 24.96 34.79 11.17
C GLY A 56 25.99 34.45 10.11
N PHE A 57 25.62 33.71 9.05
CA PHE A 57 26.51 33.45 7.93
C PHE A 57 26.63 34.69 7.05
N ALA A 58 27.83 35.28 6.96
CA ALA A 58 28.10 36.42 6.08
C ALA A 58 28.16 35.91 4.63
N LEU A 59 27.21 36.34 3.82
CA LEU A 59 27.24 36.13 2.37
C LEU A 59 27.67 37.43 1.68
N PRO A 60 28.93 37.55 1.24
CA PRO A 60 29.37 38.70 0.46
C PRO A 60 28.47 38.89 -0.78
N PRO A 61 28.35 40.14 -1.25
CA PRO A 61 27.51 40.43 -2.46
C PRO A 61 28.18 39.84 -3.70
N LYS A 62 27.80 38.65 -4.08
CA LYS A 62 28.27 37.91 -5.26
C LYS A 62 27.12 37.36 -6.08
N HIS A 63 27.41 36.95 -7.30
CA HIS A 63 26.45 36.20 -8.13
C HIS A 63 26.47 34.72 -7.70
N ILE A 64 25.32 34.23 -7.26
CA ILE A 64 25.09 32.84 -6.82
C ILE A 64 24.16 32.18 -7.83
N THR A 65 24.62 31.11 -8.46
CA THR A 65 23.81 30.27 -9.35
C THR A 65 23.67 28.88 -8.76
N ILE A 66 22.44 28.42 -8.57
CA ILE A 66 22.12 27.07 -8.14
C ILE A 66 21.53 26.29 -9.31
N ASN A 67 22.16 25.19 -9.69
CA ASN A 67 21.67 24.30 -10.74
C ASN A 67 21.22 22.95 -10.16
N PHE A 68 20.09 22.42 -10.66
CA PHE A 68 19.54 21.13 -10.25
C PHE A 68 19.64 20.12 -11.40
N THR A 69 20.53 19.17 -11.30
CA THR A 69 20.79 18.13 -12.30
C THR A 69 20.13 16.79 -11.89
N PRO A 70 19.44 16.07 -12.82
CA PRO A 70 19.24 16.36 -14.26
C PRO A 70 18.10 17.37 -14.52
N ALA A 71 18.22 18.16 -15.59
CA ALA A 71 17.27 19.25 -15.91
C ALA A 71 15.89 18.77 -16.39
N ASN A 72 15.78 17.56 -16.94
CA ASN A 72 14.54 17.01 -17.50
C ASN A 72 13.52 16.53 -16.46
N ILE A 73 13.90 16.47 -15.19
CA ILE A 73 13.01 16.05 -14.10
C ILE A 73 12.49 17.28 -13.38
N ARG A 74 11.16 17.39 -13.20
CA ARG A 74 10.56 18.47 -12.43
C ARG A 74 10.86 18.28 -10.94
N LYS A 75 11.50 19.27 -10.31
CA LYS A 75 11.76 19.29 -8.88
C LYS A 75 10.59 19.93 -8.16
N SER A 76 10.05 19.25 -7.15
CA SER A 76 8.94 19.70 -6.32
C SER A 76 9.18 19.36 -4.85
N GLY A 77 8.52 20.06 -3.96
CA GLY A 77 8.66 19.92 -2.50
C GLY A 77 9.74 20.78 -1.88
N SER A 78 9.69 20.88 -0.56
CA SER A 78 10.59 21.73 0.25
C SER A 78 11.88 21.06 0.70
N GLY A 79 12.08 19.79 0.39
CA GLY A 79 13.23 18.98 0.83
C GLY A 79 14.59 19.44 0.28
N PHE A 80 14.60 20.40 -0.64
CA PHE A 80 15.80 20.93 -1.25
C PHE A 80 16.43 22.10 -0.48
N ASP A 81 15.75 22.69 0.49
CA ASP A 81 16.23 23.88 1.19
C ASP A 81 17.58 23.60 1.90
N LEU A 82 17.69 22.49 2.62
CA LEU A 82 18.93 22.11 3.31
C LEU A 82 20.06 21.78 2.33
N PRO A 83 19.86 20.97 1.26
CA PRO A 83 20.85 20.78 0.21
C PRO A 83 21.34 22.08 -0.42
N VAL A 84 20.45 23.02 -0.73
CA VAL A 84 20.80 24.34 -1.27
C VAL A 84 21.62 25.15 -0.27
N ALA A 85 21.21 25.19 1.00
CA ALA A 85 21.95 25.91 2.05
C ALA A 85 23.36 25.35 2.22
N VAL A 86 23.51 24.03 2.26
CA VAL A 86 24.80 23.35 2.33
C VAL A 86 25.66 23.64 1.10
N ALA A 87 25.09 23.61 -0.12
CA ALA A 87 25.80 23.92 -1.35
C ALA A 87 26.33 25.37 -1.34
N VAL A 88 25.49 26.33 -0.96
CA VAL A 88 25.90 27.76 -0.82
C VAL A 88 27.01 27.91 0.20
N LEU A 89 26.86 27.35 1.40
CA LEU A 89 27.89 27.44 2.45
C LEU A 89 29.20 26.78 2.02
N THR A 90 29.17 25.70 1.30
CA THR A 90 30.34 25.03 0.73
C THR A 90 31.02 25.91 -0.33
N ALA A 91 30.24 26.50 -1.24
CA ALA A 91 30.77 27.41 -2.27
C ALA A 91 31.39 28.70 -1.67
N PHE A 92 30.94 29.17 -0.48
CA PHE A 92 31.55 30.27 0.24
C PHE A 92 32.73 29.84 1.16
N GLY A 93 33.04 28.53 1.23
CA GLY A 93 34.16 28.02 1.99
C GLY A 93 33.92 27.82 3.49
N TYR A 94 32.67 27.91 3.97
CA TYR A 94 32.31 27.55 5.34
C TYR A 94 32.40 26.04 5.62
N ILE A 95 32.29 25.23 4.55
CA ILE A 95 32.36 23.76 4.58
C ILE A 95 33.30 23.32 3.46
N ARG A 96 34.10 22.27 3.69
CA ARG A 96 35.00 21.70 2.68
C ARG A 96 34.18 20.74 1.76
N GLN A 97 34.38 20.85 0.43
CA GLN A 97 33.68 20.07 -0.56
C GLN A 97 33.88 18.55 -0.42
N GLU A 98 35.08 18.13 -0.02
CA GLU A 98 35.43 16.71 0.18
C GLU A 98 34.53 16.07 1.25
N MET A 99 34.17 16.81 2.30
CA MET A 99 33.34 16.34 3.38
C MET A 99 31.88 16.15 2.89
N VAL A 100 31.36 17.07 2.07
CA VAL A 100 29.97 17.05 1.60
C VAL A 100 29.69 15.88 0.64
N ARG A 101 30.69 15.48 -0.17
CA ARG A 101 30.55 14.41 -1.17
C ARG A 101 30.13 13.05 -0.58
N GLU A 102 30.44 12.82 0.67
CA GLU A 102 30.12 11.55 1.35
C GLU A 102 28.69 11.49 1.86
N TYR A 103 27.97 12.62 1.84
CA TYR A 103 26.64 12.73 2.43
C TYR A 103 25.54 12.84 1.40
N PHE A 104 24.48 12.06 1.61
CA PHE A 104 23.16 12.37 1.10
C PHE A 104 22.53 13.42 2.02
N VAL A 105 21.95 14.49 1.48
CA VAL A 105 21.38 15.59 2.26
C VAL A 105 19.93 15.84 1.85
N ALA A 106 19.02 15.91 2.81
CA ALA A 106 17.62 16.29 2.56
C ALA A 106 17.01 17.00 3.77
N GLY A 107 16.15 18.00 3.54
CA GLY A 107 15.47 18.71 4.62
C GLY A 107 14.93 20.06 4.16
N GLU A 108 13.87 20.53 4.84
CA GLU A 108 13.33 21.87 4.68
C GLU A 108 13.96 22.82 5.71
N VAL A 109 14.17 24.09 5.37
CA VAL A 109 14.78 25.08 6.25
C VAL A 109 13.81 26.25 6.49
N GLY A 110 13.47 26.46 7.75
CA GLY A 110 12.71 27.64 8.16
C GLY A 110 13.56 28.92 8.20
N LEU A 111 12.93 30.09 8.11
CA LEU A 111 13.62 31.40 8.10
C LEU A 111 14.53 31.66 9.30
N ASN A 112 14.31 30.95 10.40
CA ASN A 112 15.14 30.99 11.61
C ASN A 112 16.27 29.96 11.62
N GLY A 113 16.52 29.30 10.49
CA GLY A 113 17.55 28.26 10.34
C GLY A 113 17.20 26.91 10.95
N LYS A 114 16.00 26.71 11.52
CA LYS A 114 15.57 25.38 11.99
C LYS A 114 15.26 24.47 10.83
N VAL A 115 15.75 23.22 10.93
CA VAL A 115 15.48 22.18 9.93
C VAL A 115 14.18 21.46 10.25
N GLN A 116 13.26 21.42 9.27
CA GLN A 116 11.95 20.84 9.36
C GLN A 116 11.89 19.45 8.67
N PRO A 117 11.01 18.56 9.14
CA PRO A 117 10.85 17.23 8.55
C PRO A 117 10.30 17.28 7.12
N VAL A 118 10.66 16.28 6.33
CA VAL A 118 10.17 16.08 4.97
C VAL A 118 9.64 14.66 4.82
N ASN A 119 8.67 14.47 3.89
CA ASN A 119 8.12 13.16 3.61
C ASN A 119 9.01 12.38 2.63
N GLY A 120 8.99 11.04 2.74
CA GLY A 120 9.70 10.18 1.79
C GLY A 120 11.19 10.03 2.05
N ILE A 121 11.65 10.27 3.27
CA ILE A 121 13.07 10.09 3.63
C ILE A 121 13.51 8.63 3.49
N LEU A 122 12.67 7.66 3.87
CA LEU A 122 13.03 6.23 3.76
C LEU A 122 13.38 5.81 2.32
N PRO A 123 12.56 6.04 1.28
CA PRO A 123 12.95 5.72 -0.09
C PRO A 123 14.14 6.53 -0.59
N MET A 124 14.30 7.80 -0.17
CA MET A 124 15.46 8.62 -0.57
C MET A 124 16.77 8.07 -0.01
N VAL A 125 16.80 7.73 1.28
CA VAL A 125 18.01 7.18 1.93
C VAL A 125 18.30 5.77 1.43
N ALA A 126 17.28 4.95 1.16
CA ALA A 126 17.45 3.63 0.56
C ALA A 126 18.12 3.71 -0.82
N GLU A 127 17.69 4.63 -1.69
CA GLU A 127 18.30 4.89 -2.99
C GLU A 127 19.74 5.40 -2.86
N ALA A 128 19.99 6.30 -1.91
CA ALA A 128 21.34 6.81 -1.65
C ALA A 128 22.30 5.66 -1.28
N LYS A 129 21.85 4.72 -0.44
CA LYS A 129 22.59 3.50 -0.11
C LYS A 129 22.89 2.63 -1.32
N GLU A 130 21.88 2.37 -2.18
CA GLU A 130 22.03 1.57 -3.40
C GLU A 130 23.09 2.18 -4.35
N ARG A 131 23.29 3.49 -4.29
CA ARG A 131 24.34 4.23 -5.01
C ARG A 131 25.69 4.26 -4.31
N GLY A 132 25.83 3.54 -3.20
CA GLY A 132 27.10 3.40 -2.46
C GLY A 132 27.36 4.50 -1.44
N MET A 133 26.43 5.39 -1.16
CA MET A 133 26.58 6.37 -0.08
C MET A 133 26.44 5.66 1.28
N LYS A 134 27.27 6.08 2.22
CA LYS A 134 27.31 5.51 3.59
C LYS A 134 26.82 6.47 4.66
N LYS A 135 26.67 7.76 4.33
CA LYS A 135 26.28 8.82 5.25
C LYS A 135 25.07 9.57 4.72
N CYS A 136 24.12 9.88 5.60
CA CYS A 136 23.01 10.77 5.27
C CYS A 136 22.82 11.83 6.35
N MET A 137 22.47 13.04 5.93
CA MET A 137 22.10 14.17 6.79
C MET A 137 20.62 14.49 6.58
N VAL A 138 19.84 14.33 7.63
CA VAL A 138 18.37 14.47 7.57
C VAL A 138 17.86 15.25 8.78
N PRO A 139 16.65 15.81 8.70
CA PRO A 139 16.01 16.46 9.85
C PRO A 139 15.92 15.52 11.06
N TRP A 140 16.10 16.07 12.26
CA TRP A 140 16.03 15.30 13.51
C TRP A 140 14.78 14.41 13.62
N LYS A 141 13.62 14.92 13.18
CA LYS A 141 12.36 14.18 13.22
C LYS A 141 12.32 13.00 12.23
N ASN A 142 13.14 13.03 11.19
CA ASN A 142 13.25 11.94 10.21
C ASN A 142 14.39 10.95 10.52
N ALA A 143 15.20 11.22 11.54
CA ALA A 143 16.37 10.39 11.85
C ALA A 143 16.01 8.92 12.10
N GLY A 144 14.92 8.67 12.87
CA GLY A 144 14.42 7.32 13.11
C GLY A 144 13.96 6.59 11.84
N GLU A 145 13.39 7.31 10.88
CA GLU A 145 13.00 6.77 9.57
C GLU A 145 14.22 6.44 8.71
N ALA A 146 15.20 7.34 8.65
CA ALA A 146 16.44 7.14 7.91
C ALA A 146 17.26 5.95 8.45
N ALA A 147 17.26 5.76 9.75
CA ALA A 147 17.97 4.68 10.44
C ALA A 147 17.37 3.28 10.20
N LEU A 148 16.18 3.18 9.58
CA LEU A 148 15.62 1.90 9.11
C LEU A 148 16.40 1.32 7.91
N VAL A 149 17.23 2.13 7.26
CA VAL A 149 18.12 1.67 6.20
C VAL A 149 19.41 1.17 6.85
N SER A 150 19.61 -0.16 6.88
CA SER A 150 20.81 -0.78 7.44
C SER A 150 22.09 -0.20 6.84
N ASP A 151 23.22 -0.24 7.56
CA ASP A 151 24.55 0.20 7.12
C ASP A 151 24.62 1.66 6.62
N MET A 152 23.69 2.53 7.03
CA MET A 152 23.69 3.96 6.75
C MET A 152 23.96 4.72 8.04
N GLN A 153 25.01 5.52 8.06
CA GLN A 153 25.29 6.43 9.16
C GLN A 153 24.39 7.66 9.04
N VAL A 154 23.49 7.83 10.00
CA VAL A 154 22.49 8.91 9.98
C VAL A 154 22.98 10.07 10.84
N PHE A 155 23.07 11.25 10.26
CA PHE A 155 23.37 12.50 10.94
C PHE A 155 22.09 13.35 11.03
N ALA A 156 21.60 13.50 12.23
CA ALA A 156 20.35 14.18 12.51
C ALA A 156 20.57 15.65 12.83
N VAL A 157 19.96 16.56 12.08
CA VAL A 157 20.11 18.01 12.25
C VAL A 157 18.83 18.68 12.72
N LYS A 158 18.95 19.63 13.65
CA LYS A 158 17.86 20.48 14.16
C LYS A 158 17.88 21.86 13.52
N ASN A 159 19.07 22.33 13.13
CA ASN A 159 19.30 23.66 12.55
C ASN A 159 20.52 23.67 11.62
N LEU A 160 20.74 24.77 10.92
CA LEU A 160 21.87 24.94 9.98
C LEU A 160 23.24 24.90 10.68
N ALA A 161 23.35 25.36 11.93
CA ALA A 161 24.61 25.31 12.66
C ALA A 161 25.05 23.86 12.97
N ASP A 162 24.09 22.98 13.30
CA ASP A 162 24.32 21.54 13.45
C ASP A 162 24.88 20.94 12.15
N ALA A 163 24.27 21.30 10.99
CA ALA A 163 24.71 20.81 9.70
C ALA A 163 26.15 21.22 9.37
N VAL A 164 26.54 22.48 9.65
CA VAL A 164 27.90 22.98 9.45
C VAL A 164 28.86 22.28 10.37
N ASN A 165 28.54 22.11 11.65
CA ASN A 165 29.37 21.43 12.62
C ASN A 165 29.66 19.97 12.23
N ILE A 166 28.62 19.24 11.83
CA ILE A 166 28.73 17.85 11.36
C ILE A 166 29.64 17.76 10.13
N LEU A 167 29.44 18.62 9.14
CA LEU A 167 30.20 18.61 7.90
C LEU A 167 31.64 19.11 8.09
N ASN A 168 31.94 19.79 9.18
CA ASN A 168 33.32 20.14 9.57
C ASN A 168 33.98 19.09 10.49
N GLY A 169 33.33 17.93 10.70
CA GLY A 169 33.88 16.79 11.41
C GLY A 169 33.60 16.76 12.92
N ASN A 170 32.76 17.67 13.43
CA ASN A 170 32.45 17.81 14.86
C ASN A 170 31.04 17.22 15.20
N GLY A 171 30.55 16.24 14.45
CA GLY A 171 29.23 15.68 14.66
C GLY A 171 29.24 14.22 15.03
N GLU A 172 28.31 13.84 15.88
CA GLU A 172 28.01 12.45 16.21
C GLU A 172 26.88 11.94 15.28
N TYR A 173 26.96 10.68 14.86
CA TYR A 173 25.88 10.04 14.14
C TYR A 173 24.76 9.65 15.10
N PHE A 174 23.55 9.62 14.59
CA PHE A 174 22.37 9.24 15.35
C PHE A 174 22.40 7.74 15.62
N ASP A 175 22.67 7.39 16.86
CA ASP A 175 22.58 6.01 17.31
C ASP A 175 21.12 5.69 17.64
N THR A 176 20.58 4.67 16.96
CA THR A 176 19.19 4.28 17.17
C THR A 176 19.06 3.45 18.44
N PRO A 177 18.36 3.93 19.47
CA PRO A 177 18.01 3.11 20.63
C PRO A 177 16.84 2.15 20.30
N TYR A 178 16.65 1.79 19.03
CA TYR A 178 15.53 0.90 18.67
C TYR A 178 15.87 -0.55 18.98
N ASN A 179 15.53 -0.97 20.18
CA ASN A 179 15.24 -2.36 20.44
C ASN A 179 14.01 -2.75 19.61
N ILE A 180 14.27 -3.42 18.47
CA ILE A 180 13.25 -3.79 17.46
C ILE A 180 12.20 -4.75 18.04
N GLU A 181 12.41 -5.27 19.25
CA GLU A 181 11.64 -6.39 19.82
C GLU A 181 10.47 -6.00 20.74
N GLU A 182 10.35 -4.78 21.25
CA GLU A 182 9.42 -4.46 22.36
C GLU A 182 8.23 -3.57 22.07
N MET A 183 7.94 -3.21 20.83
CA MET A 183 6.73 -2.43 20.55
C MET A 183 5.53 -3.37 20.41
N GLN A 184 4.67 -3.34 21.41
CA GLN A 184 3.38 -4.03 21.44
C GLN A 184 2.61 -3.75 20.14
N THR A 185 2.30 -4.81 19.41
CA THR A 185 1.32 -4.79 18.31
C THR A 185 -0.02 -4.31 18.86
N GLY A 186 -0.74 -3.50 18.10
CA GLY A 186 -2.10 -3.10 18.45
C GLY A 186 -2.96 -4.34 18.77
N ARG A 187 -4.08 -4.16 19.47
CA ARG A 187 -4.99 -5.25 19.83
C ARG A 187 -5.54 -5.89 18.54
N ILE A 188 -4.97 -7.03 18.15
CA ILE A 188 -5.47 -7.83 17.04
C ILE A 188 -6.79 -8.46 17.49
N LEU A 189 -7.89 -8.18 16.77
CA LEU A 189 -9.19 -8.79 17.00
C LEU A 189 -9.12 -10.28 16.64
N ASP A 190 -9.77 -11.14 17.44
CA ASP A 190 -9.67 -12.60 17.30
C ASP A 190 -10.95 -13.21 16.72
N PHE A 191 -10.81 -14.20 15.83
CA PHE A 191 -11.94 -15.00 15.32
C PHE A 191 -12.65 -15.81 16.41
N ALA A 192 -12.00 -16.02 17.55
CA ALA A 192 -12.64 -16.60 18.73
C ALA A 192 -13.85 -15.80 19.23
N ASP A 193 -13.88 -14.49 18.98
CA ASP A 193 -15.02 -13.63 19.33
C ASP A 193 -16.24 -13.83 18.41
N VAL A 194 -16.06 -14.50 17.27
CA VAL A 194 -17.15 -14.73 16.29
C VAL A 194 -17.86 -16.01 16.64
N SER A 195 -19.09 -15.90 17.16
CA SER A 195 -19.93 -17.05 17.48
C SER A 195 -20.56 -17.67 16.22
N GLY A 196 -20.50 -18.99 16.09
CA GLY A 196 -21.07 -19.71 14.94
C GLY A 196 -20.37 -19.35 13.62
N GLN A 197 -21.13 -19.08 12.55
CA GLN A 197 -20.65 -18.59 11.25
C GLN A 197 -19.58 -19.50 10.59
N VAL A 198 -19.67 -20.83 10.77
CA VAL A 198 -18.62 -21.79 10.34
C VAL A 198 -18.28 -21.65 8.85
N LEU A 199 -19.31 -21.56 7.99
CA LEU A 199 -19.10 -21.40 6.54
C LEU A 199 -18.41 -20.08 6.18
N VAL A 200 -18.74 -19.01 6.91
CA VAL A 200 -18.13 -17.70 6.69
C VAL A 200 -16.66 -17.71 7.14
N LYS A 201 -16.36 -18.32 8.28
CA LYS A 201 -14.97 -18.51 8.75
C LYS A 201 -14.15 -19.34 7.77
N ARG A 202 -14.72 -20.44 7.24
CA ARG A 202 -14.09 -21.27 6.20
C ARG A 202 -13.82 -20.47 4.92
N ALA A 203 -14.80 -19.65 4.47
CA ALA A 203 -14.61 -18.76 3.33
C ALA A 203 -13.50 -17.72 3.56
N CYS A 204 -13.40 -17.14 4.76
CA CYS A 204 -12.30 -16.23 5.13
C CYS A 204 -10.95 -16.95 5.09
N GLU A 205 -10.86 -18.14 5.69
CA GLU A 205 -9.65 -18.95 5.69
C GLU A 205 -9.21 -19.29 4.25
N THR A 206 -10.15 -19.74 3.39
CA THR A 206 -9.88 -20.03 1.98
C THR A 206 -9.42 -18.77 1.24
N ALA A 207 -10.10 -17.65 1.45
CA ALA A 207 -9.78 -16.39 0.80
C ALA A 207 -8.36 -15.91 1.16
N VAL A 208 -7.99 -15.96 2.43
CA VAL A 208 -6.65 -15.57 2.90
C VAL A 208 -5.58 -16.56 2.45
N SER A 209 -5.88 -17.86 2.46
CA SER A 209 -4.95 -18.90 2.03
C SER A 209 -4.50 -18.73 0.57
N GLY A 210 -5.42 -18.34 -0.32
CA GLY A 210 -5.10 -18.12 -1.74
C GLY A 210 -4.99 -16.66 -2.14
N MET A 211 -5.12 -15.70 -1.22
CA MET A 211 -5.23 -14.25 -1.50
C MET A 211 -6.37 -13.93 -2.47
N HIS A 212 -7.52 -14.58 -2.28
CA HIS A 212 -8.74 -14.38 -3.09
C HIS A 212 -9.55 -13.18 -2.61
N ASN A 213 -10.13 -12.43 -3.54
CA ASN A 213 -11.07 -11.36 -3.23
C ASN A 213 -12.39 -11.92 -2.70
N LEU A 214 -12.95 -11.33 -1.64
CA LEU A 214 -14.06 -11.83 -0.87
C LEU A 214 -15.23 -10.83 -0.80
N LEU A 215 -16.45 -11.31 -1.02
CA LEU A 215 -17.69 -10.54 -0.86
C LEU A 215 -18.60 -11.20 0.17
N PHE A 216 -18.96 -10.43 1.19
CA PHE A 216 -20.00 -10.78 2.16
C PHE A 216 -21.36 -10.21 1.70
N VAL A 217 -22.37 -11.06 1.59
CA VAL A 217 -23.75 -10.65 1.32
C VAL A 217 -24.63 -11.11 2.47
N GLY A 218 -25.38 -10.21 3.09
CA GLY A 218 -26.25 -10.60 4.20
C GLY A 218 -27.02 -9.44 4.81
N PRO A 219 -28.02 -9.72 5.67
CA PRO A 219 -28.84 -8.69 6.29
C PRO A 219 -28.03 -7.75 7.19
N PRO A 220 -28.58 -6.58 7.52
CA PRO A 220 -27.97 -5.69 8.51
C PRO A 220 -27.85 -6.40 9.87
N GLY A 221 -26.80 -6.11 10.61
CA GLY A 221 -26.54 -6.75 11.91
C GLY A 221 -26.08 -8.21 11.87
N ALA A 222 -25.76 -8.77 10.69
CA ALA A 222 -25.24 -10.14 10.56
C ALA A 222 -23.76 -10.29 10.97
N GLY A 223 -23.07 -9.20 11.32
CA GLY A 223 -21.67 -9.23 11.77
C GLY A 223 -20.62 -9.16 10.64
N LYS A 224 -21.01 -8.76 9.44
CA LYS A 224 -20.09 -8.67 8.26
C LYS A 224 -18.83 -7.86 8.54
N THR A 225 -18.99 -6.65 9.06
CA THR A 225 -17.88 -5.73 9.43
C THR A 225 -17.03 -6.35 10.53
N MET A 226 -17.66 -6.91 11.57
CA MET A 226 -16.97 -7.58 12.68
C MET A 226 -16.09 -8.75 12.20
N ILE A 227 -16.55 -9.53 11.22
CA ILE A 227 -15.77 -10.63 10.64
C ILE A 227 -14.63 -10.07 9.79
N ALA A 228 -14.88 -9.06 8.96
CA ALA A 228 -13.87 -8.44 8.10
C ALA A 228 -12.68 -7.87 8.90
N GLU A 229 -12.96 -7.20 10.02
CA GLU A 229 -11.94 -6.62 10.92
C GLU A 229 -11.04 -7.67 11.59
N ARG A 230 -11.44 -8.95 11.60
CA ARG A 230 -10.67 -10.06 12.15
C ARG A 230 -9.80 -10.78 11.14
N ILE A 231 -10.03 -10.57 9.83
CA ILE A 231 -9.24 -11.20 8.76
C ILE A 231 -7.74 -10.85 8.87
N PRO A 232 -7.31 -9.62 9.25
CA PRO A 232 -5.89 -9.35 9.49
C PRO A 232 -5.24 -10.30 10.50
N GLY A 233 -6.02 -10.76 11.50
CA GLY A 233 -5.57 -11.70 12.53
C GLY A 233 -5.14 -13.07 11.98
N ILE A 234 -5.61 -13.49 10.83
CA ILE A 234 -5.27 -14.78 10.20
C ILE A 234 -4.30 -14.64 9.02
N LEU A 235 -3.92 -13.42 8.63
CA LEU A 235 -2.89 -13.20 7.62
C LEU A 235 -1.49 -13.54 8.16
N PRO A 236 -0.61 -14.13 7.33
CA PRO A 236 0.80 -14.32 7.68
C PRO A 236 1.51 -13.00 7.89
N SER A 237 2.54 -13.01 8.75
CA SER A 237 3.38 -11.83 8.98
C SER A 237 4.06 -11.34 7.71
N LEU A 238 4.32 -10.04 7.63
CA LEU A 238 5.10 -9.44 6.54
C LEU A 238 6.56 -9.91 6.61
N ASN A 239 7.14 -10.30 5.49
CA ASN A 239 8.58 -10.52 5.38
C ASN A 239 9.33 -9.18 5.30
N THR A 240 10.65 -9.19 5.45
CA THR A 240 11.47 -7.96 5.48
C THR A 240 11.32 -7.11 4.22
N LYS A 241 11.22 -7.74 3.03
CA LYS A 241 11.04 -7.04 1.75
C LYS A 241 9.67 -6.36 1.69
N GLU A 242 8.59 -7.08 2.06
CA GLU A 242 7.23 -6.52 2.12
C GLU A 242 7.14 -5.37 3.13
N ARG A 243 7.81 -5.51 4.29
CA ARG A 243 7.88 -4.45 5.32
C ARG A 243 8.54 -3.18 4.79
N MET A 244 9.65 -3.31 4.08
CA MET A 244 10.36 -2.18 3.47
C MET A 244 9.51 -1.52 2.37
N GLU A 245 8.91 -2.31 1.47
CA GLU A 245 8.06 -1.82 0.39
C GLU A 245 6.85 -1.04 0.93
N LEU A 246 6.17 -1.60 1.91
CA LEU A 246 5.04 -0.95 2.56
C LEU A 246 5.46 0.33 3.30
N SER A 247 6.57 0.28 4.05
CA SER A 247 7.07 1.44 4.79
C SER A 247 7.46 2.60 3.86
N LYS A 248 7.98 2.32 2.66
CA LYS A 248 8.24 3.36 1.64
C LYS A 248 6.96 4.08 1.22
N ILE A 249 5.85 3.36 1.02
CA ILE A 249 4.55 3.97 0.68
C ILE A 249 4.09 4.90 1.81
N TYR A 250 4.14 4.42 3.05
CA TYR A 250 3.71 5.19 4.22
C TYR A 250 4.62 6.39 4.49
N SER A 251 5.92 6.26 4.23
CA SER A 251 6.91 7.35 4.29
C SER A 251 6.56 8.49 3.32
N VAL A 252 6.28 8.17 2.05
CA VAL A 252 5.89 9.15 1.03
C VAL A 252 4.60 9.89 1.40
N CYS A 253 3.67 9.21 2.07
CA CYS A 253 2.43 9.82 2.56
C CYS A 253 2.62 10.62 3.86
N GLY A 254 3.77 10.54 4.52
CA GLY A 254 3.99 11.13 5.85
C GLY A 254 3.24 10.41 6.98
N LEU A 255 2.87 9.14 6.75
CA LEU A 255 2.10 8.30 7.67
C LEU A 255 2.98 7.28 8.42
N LEU A 256 4.28 7.23 8.14
CA LEU A 256 5.19 6.34 8.84
C LEU A 256 5.47 6.90 10.24
N GLU A 257 5.09 6.15 11.27
CA GLU A 257 5.34 6.54 12.65
C GLU A 257 6.81 6.34 13.01
N HIS A 258 7.53 7.45 13.21
CA HIS A 258 8.98 7.48 13.43
C HIS A 258 9.49 6.63 14.61
N LYS A 259 8.61 6.27 15.56
CA LYS A 259 8.97 5.50 16.76
C LYS A 259 8.73 4.00 16.61
N LYS A 260 8.01 3.54 15.59
CA LYS A 260 7.57 2.15 15.46
C LYS A 260 8.43 1.28 14.52
N GLY A 261 9.46 1.84 13.89
CA GLY A 261 10.27 1.12 12.93
C GLY A 261 9.56 0.81 11.61
N LEU A 262 9.99 -0.22 10.90
CA LEU A 262 9.30 -0.68 9.68
C LEU A 262 7.91 -1.21 10.02
N MET A 263 6.97 -1.02 9.10
CA MET A 263 5.62 -1.58 9.20
C MET A 263 5.70 -3.09 9.48
N ARG A 264 5.02 -3.56 10.53
CA ARG A 264 5.03 -4.97 10.95
C ARG A 264 3.71 -5.66 10.65
N GLU A 265 2.63 -4.92 10.72
CA GLU A 265 1.27 -5.40 10.51
C GLU A 265 0.84 -5.15 9.07
N ARG A 266 0.07 -6.10 8.52
CA ARG A 266 -0.58 -5.88 7.24
C ARG A 266 -1.66 -4.82 7.39
N PRO A 267 -1.71 -3.81 6.52
CA PRO A 267 -2.70 -2.74 6.63
C PRO A 267 -4.12 -3.28 6.42
N PHE A 268 -5.04 -2.77 7.23
CA PHE A 268 -6.47 -2.89 7.02
C PHE A 268 -7.02 -1.48 6.75
N ARG A 269 -7.37 -1.23 5.49
CA ARG A 269 -7.89 0.08 5.06
C ARG A 269 -9.37 -0.04 4.80
N ALA A 270 -10.17 0.75 5.50
CA ALA A 270 -11.63 0.75 5.43
C ALA A 270 -12.15 2.17 5.12
N PRO A 271 -12.00 2.65 3.88
CA PRO A 271 -12.50 3.97 3.52
C PRO A 271 -14.02 4.03 3.58
N HIS A 272 -14.55 5.16 4.04
CA HIS A 272 -15.98 5.40 4.05
C HIS A 272 -16.53 5.47 2.62
N HIS A 273 -17.78 5.08 2.39
CA HIS A 273 -18.40 5.02 1.05
C HIS A 273 -18.50 6.40 0.35
N THR A 274 -18.37 7.51 1.08
CA THR A 274 -18.29 8.88 0.52
C THR A 274 -16.92 9.26 -0.03
N ILE A 275 -15.93 8.37 0.01
CA ILE A 275 -14.60 8.65 -0.52
C ILE A 275 -14.66 9.02 -2.01
N THR A 276 -13.87 10.03 -2.38
CA THR A 276 -13.75 10.43 -3.79
C THR A 276 -12.88 9.45 -4.59
N PRO A 277 -13.04 9.38 -5.93
CA PRO A 277 -12.13 8.64 -6.81
C PRO A 277 -10.65 8.93 -6.55
N GLN A 278 -10.30 10.20 -6.33
CA GLN A 278 -8.94 10.61 -6.02
C GLN A 278 -8.47 10.16 -4.63
N GLY A 279 -9.34 10.17 -3.62
CA GLY A 279 -9.02 9.65 -2.29
C GLY A 279 -8.72 8.15 -2.33
N LEU A 280 -9.47 7.39 -3.16
CA LEU A 280 -9.31 5.96 -3.30
C LEU A 280 -8.05 5.59 -4.10
N ALA A 281 -7.87 6.14 -5.31
CA ALA A 281 -6.75 5.83 -6.20
C ALA A 281 -5.47 6.60 -5.89
N GLY A 282 -5.60 7.77 -5.32
CA GLY A 282 -4.54 8.75 -5.20
C GLY A 282 -4.64 9.86 -6.25
N GLY A 283 -3.87 10.89 -6.09
CA GLY A 283 -3.89 12.06 -6.98
C GLY A 283 -3.45 13.34 -6.30
N GLY A 284 -3.93 14.47 -6.82
CA GLY A 284 -3.55 15.80 -6.39
C GLY A 284 -2.62 16.50 -7.38
N ALA A 285 -2.23 17.75 -7.08
CA ALA A 285 -1.30 18.53 -7.91
C ALA A 285 0.09 17.87 -7.94
N VAL A 286 0.56 17.42 -6.78
CA VAL A 286 1.66 16.46 -6.64
C VAL A 286 1.01 15.13 -6.26
N PRO A 287 0.99 14.13 -7.17
CA PRO A 287 0.29 12.88 -6.94
C PRO A 287 0.80 12.16 -5.70
N LYS A 288 -0.13 11.76 -4.83
CA LYS A 288 0.14 10.95 -3.63
C LYS A 288 -0.62 9.62 -3.74
N PRO A 289 -0.11 8.54 -3.12
CA PRO A 289 -0.83 7.28 -3.00
C PRO A 289 -2.18 7.46 -2.32
N GLY A 290 -3.23 6.76 -2.82
CA GLY A 290 -4.55 6.70 -2.19
C GLY A 290 -4.72 5.47 -1.30
N GLU A 291 -5.97 5.25 -0.82
CA GLU A 291 -6.31 4.14 0.08
C GLU A 291 -5.98 2.76 -0.51
N ILE A 292 -6.10 2.60 -1.85
CA ILE A 292 -5.74 1.36 -2.55
C ILE A 292 -4.24 1.04 -2.36
N SER A 293 -3.37 2.04 -2.53
CA SER A 293 -1.92 1.85 -2.34
C SER A 293 -1.54 1.73 -0.86
N LEU A 294 -2.27 2.40 0.03
CA LEU A 294 -2.10 2.25 1.47
C LEU A 294 -2.55 0.86 1.97
N ALA A 295 -3.43 0.16 1.21
CA ALA A 295 -3.82 -1.22 1.47
C ALA A 295 -2.83 -2.27 0.92
N HIS A 296 -1.75 -1.84 0.26
CA HIS A 296 -0.76 -2.74 -0.34
C HIS A 296 -0.25 -3.80 0.65
N LYS A 297 -0.15 -5.07 0.20
CA LYS A 297 0.17 -6.27 1.03
C LYS A 297 -0.77 -6.51 2.22
N GLY A 298 -1.94 -5.89 2.22
CA GLY A 298 -2.95 -5.99 3.25
C GLY A 298 -4.35 -6.13 2.68
N ILE A 299 -5.32 -5.54 3.34
CA ILE A 299 -6.75 -5.62 3.03
C ILE A 299 -7.30 -4.24 2.73
N LEU A 300 -8.01 -4.13 1.61
CA LEU A 300 -8.93 -3.04 1.33
C LEU A 300 -10.34 -3.53 1.65
N PHE A 301 -10.95 -3.00 2.70
CA PHE A 301 -12.32 -3.34 3.09
C PHE A 301 -13.29 -2.25 2.64
N LEU A 302 -14.31 -2.66 1.87
CA LEU A 302 -15.37 -1.77 1.42
C LEU A 302 -16.70 -2.22 2.05
N ASP A 303 -17.09 -1.56 3.13
CA ASP A 303 -18.40 -1.80 3.73
C ASP A 303 -19.49 -1.06 2.95
N GLU A 304 -20.71 -1.57 2.99
CA GLU A 304 -21.84 -0.99 2.25
C GLU A 304 -21.51 -0.74 0.76
N LEU A 305 -20.94 -1.76 0.08
CA LEU A 305 -20.41 -1.67 -1.29
C LEU A 305 -21.37 -0.97 -2.27
N THR A 306 -22.67 -1.15 -2.12
CA THR A 306 -23.71 -0.54 -2.97
C THR A 306 -23.93 0.95 -2.70
N GLU A 307 -23.36 1.52 -1.64
CA GLU A 307 -23.48 2.94 -1.33
C GLU A 307 -22.32 3.79 -1.92
N PHE A 308 -21.26 3.13 -2.38
CA PHE A 308 -20.20 3.81 -3.11
C PHE A 308 -20.69 4.34 -4.46
N GLN A 309 -20.14 5.46 -4.90
CA GLN A 309 -20.35 5.97 -6.24
C GLN A 309 -19.78 4.99 -7.28
N ARG A 310 -20.52 4.76 -8.37
CA ARG A 310 -20.12 3.82 -9.41
C ARG A 310 -18.73 4.10 -9.98
N GLU A 311 -18.43 5.37 -10.22
CA GLU A 311 -17.12 5.80 -10.73
C GLU A 311 -15.97 5.43 -9.78
N THR A 312 -16.20 5.54 -8.46
CA THR A 312 -15.24 5.16 -7.43
C THR A 312 -14.96 3.65 -7.46
N LEU A 313 -16.01 2.82 -7.64
CA LEU A 313 -15.85 1.37 -7.72
C LEU A 313 -15.16 0.92 -9.01
N GLU A 314 -15.39 1.58 -10.15
CA GLU A 314 -14.78 1.22 -11.42
C GLU A 314 -13.25 1.38 -11.42
N ILE A 315 -12.71 2.28 -10.58
CA ILE A 315 -11.26 2.47 -10.41
C ILE A 315 -10.57 1.22 -9.89
N LEU A 316 -11.26 0.38 -9.10
CA LEU A 316 -10.69 -0.85 -8.54
C LEU A 316 -10.33 -1.90 -9.60
N ARG A 317 -10.91 -1.80 -10.81
CA ARG A 317 -10.76 -2.83 -11.86
C ARG A 317 -9.32 -3.04 -12.28
N GLN A 318 -8.58 -1.97 -12.52
CA GLN A 318 -7.18 -2.04 -12.94
C GLN A 318 -6.28 -2.57 -11.82
N PRO A 319 -6.26 -2.01 -10.59
CA PRO A 319 -5.36 -2.49 -9.54
C PRO A 319 -5.64 -3.92 -9.07
N MET A 320 -6.88 -4.41 -9.18
CA MET A 320 -7.19 -5.81 -8.88
C MET A 320 -6.53 -6.79 -9.87
N GLU A 321 -6.30 -6.39 -11.13
CA GLU A 321 -5.64 -7.22 -12.14
C GLU A 321 -4.13 -6.96 -12.22
N GLU A 322 -3.72 -5.70 -12.28
CA GLU A 322 -2.33 -5.30 -12.54
C GLU A 322 -1.48 -5.15 -11.27
N LYS A 323 -2.11 -5.18 -10.09
CA LYS A 323 -1.44 -4.98 -8.79
C LYS A 323 -0.71 -3.65 -8.66
N LYS A 324 -1.11 -2.66 -9.45
CA LYS A 324 -0.58 -1.30 -9.46
C LYS A 324 -1.63 -0.29 -9.92
N ILE A 325 -1.42 0.96 -9.55
CA ILE A 325 -2.17 2.11 -10.03
C ILE A 325 -1.25 3.02 -10.82
N CYS A 326 -1.69 3.44 -12.00
CA CYS A 326 -0.98 4.42 -12.82
C CYS A 326 -1.76 5.74 -12.83
N ILE A 327 -1.14 6.82 -12.36
CA ILE A 327 -1.71 8.17 -12.41
C ILE A 327 -0.97 8.98 -13.46
N ALA A 328 -1.59 9.14 -14.62
CA ALA A 328 -1.06 9.96 -15.69
C ALA A 328 -1.30 11.47 -15.42
N ARG A 329 -0.29 12.29 -15.65
CA ARG A 329 -0.32 13.76 -15.65
C ARG A 329 0.36 14.28 -16.91
N LEU A 330 0.16 15.55 -17.24
CA LEU A 330 0.74 16.17 -18.45
C LEU A 330 2.26 15.97 -18.58
N ASN A 331 2.97 15.99 -17.43
CA ASN A 331 4.45 15.99 -17.44
C ASN A 331 5.06 14.69 -16.87
N ALA A 332 4.26 13.75 -16.36
CA ALA A 332 4.78 12.51 -15.77
C ALA A 332 3.68 11.47 -15.54
N SER A 333 4.06 10.20 -15.53
CA SER A 333 3.23 9.10 -15.08
C SER A 333 3.78 8.56 -13.76
N TYR A 334 2.91 8.41 -12.77
CA TYR A 334 3.26 7.92 -11.45
C TYR A 334 2.66 6.54 -11.25
N GLU A 335 3.51 5.58 -10.88
CA GLU A 335 3.08 4.21 -10.59
C GLU A 335 3.15 3.96 -9.08
N TYR A 336 2.06 3.41 -8.54
CA TYR A 336 1.96 3.03 -7.13
C TYR A 336 1.59 1.56 -7.01
N PRO A 337 2.27 0.78 -6.17
CA PRO A 337 1.91 -0.61 -5.94
C PRO A 337 0.54 -0.72 -5.26
N ALA A 338 -0.20 -1.75 -5.65
CA ALA A 338 -1.59 -1.97 -5.24
C ALA A 338 -1.93 -3.47 -5.15
N ASP A 339 -1.01 -4.27 -4.60
CA ASP A 339 -1.25 -5.70 -4.37
C ASP A 339 -1.93 -5.88 -3.02
N PHE A 340 -3.26 -5.86 -3.02
CA PHE A 340 -4.13 -5.99 -1.85
C PHE A 340 -5.16 -7.10 -2.07
N MET A 341 -5.72 -7.60 -0.98
CA MET A 341 -6.91 -8.44 -0.96
C MET A 341 -8.14 -7.53 -0.80
N LEU A 342 -9.07 -7.57 -1.76
CA LEU A 342 -10.34 -6.89 -1.60
C LEU A 342 -11.27 -7.73 -0.73
N VAL A 343 -11.78 -7.14 0.34
CA VAL A 343 -12.91 -7.65 1.12
C VAL A 343 -14.02 -6.63 1.00
N ALA A 344 -15.20 -7.07 0.60
CA ALA A 344 -16.36 -6.19 0.47
C ALA A 344 -17.55 -6.74 1.24
N ALA A 345 -18.42 -5.87 1.69
CA ALA A 345 -19.66 -6.25 2.36
C ALA A 345 -20.84 -5.46 1.79
N MET A 346 -21.98 -6.12 1.61
CA MET A 346 -23.20 -5.47 1.15
C MET A 346 -24.45 -6.16 1.71
N ASN A 347 -25.56 -5.45 1.67
CA ASN A 347 -26.87 -6.02 1.89
C ASN A 347 -27.43 -6.57 0.57
N PRO A 348 -28.32 -7.57 0.58
CA PRO A 348 -28.90 -8.14 -0.65
C PRO A 348 -29.94 -7.24 -1.30
N CYS A 349 -30.48 -6.25 -0.60
CA CYS A 349 -31.40 -5.23 -1.10
C CYS A 349 -31.41 -4.04 -0.12
N LYS A 350 -32.14 -2.98 -0.44
CA LYS A 350 -32.23 -1.77 0.39
C LYS A 350 -32.77 -2.03 1.80
N CYS A 351 -33.77 -2.92 1.99
CA CYS A 351 -34.24 -3.32 3.32
C CYS A 351 -33.37 -4.41 3.99
N GLY A 352 -32.51 -5.10 3.22
CA GLY A 352 -31.55 -6.08 3.70
C GLY A 352 -32.06 -7.51 3.85
N TYR A 353 -33.32 -7.82 3.49
CA TYR A 353 -33.91 -9.12 3.79
C TYR A 353 -34.18 -10.01 2.57
N TYR A 354 -33.94 -9.54 1.34
CA TYR A 354 -34.03 -10.38 0.15
C TYR A 354 -33.09 -11.61 0.26
N PRO A 355 -33.47 -12.83 -0.11
CA PRO A 355 -34.73 -13.23 -0.79
C PRO A 355 -35.87 -13.63 0.15
N ASP A 356 -35.81 -13.39 1.45
CA ASP A 356 -36.90 -13.68 2.38
C ASP A 356 -38.08 -12.73 2.11
N MET A 357 -39.01 -13.16 1.25
CA MET A 357 -40.17 -12.36 0.83
C MET A 357 -41.18 -12.10 1.97
N GLN A 358 -41.07 -12.77 3.11
CA GLN A 358 -41.90 -12.46 4.29
C GLN A 358 -41.39 -11.20 5.01
N ARG A 359 -40.08 -10.94 4.96
CA ARG A 359 -39.45 -9.80 5.62
C ARG A 359 -39.06 -8.69 4.65
N CYS A 360 -38.84 -9.04 3.37
CA CYS A 360 -38.43 -8.09 2.35
C CYS A 360 -39.62 -7.29 1.83
N THR A 361 -39.55 -5.97 1.95
CA THR A 361 -40.58 -5.02 1.47
C THR A 361 -40.21 -4.38 0.13
N CYS A 362 -39.12 -4.77 -0.50
CA CYS A 362 -38.65 -4.19 -1.74
C CYS A 362 -39.33 -4.80 -2.95
N THR A 363 -39.69 -3.99 -3.94
CA THR A 363 -40.15 -4.49 -5.24
C THR A 363 -38.98 -5.07 -6.04
N SER A 364 -39.24 -6.00 -6.95
CA SER A 364 -38.20 -6.59 -7.83
C SER A 364 -37.39 -5.51 -8.55
N ALA A 365 -38.06 -4.49 -9.11
CA ALA A 365 -37.38 -3.38 -9.77
C ALA A 365 -36.47 -2.56 -8.83
N ALA A 366 -36.82 -2.44 -7.54
CA ALA A 366 -35.99 -1.76 -6.55
C ALA A 366 -34.78 -2.62 -6.16
N ILE A 367 -34.92 -3.93 -6.08
CA ILE A 367 -33.84 -4.89 -5.83
C ILE A 367 -32.85 -4.83 -6.99
N ASP A 368 -33.33 -4.96 -8.23
CA ASP A 368 -32.49 -4.90 -9.44
C ASP A 368 -31.70 -3.60 -9.53
N ARG A 369 -32.36 -2.46 -9.31
CA ARG A 369 -31.67 -1.15 -9.32
C ARG A 369 -30.61 -1.07 -8.24
N TYR A 370 -30.83 -1.64 -7.08
CA TYR A 370 -29.90 -1.65 -5.97
C TYR A 370 -28.66 -2.51 -6.28
N LEU A 371 -28.87 -3.73 -6.78
CA LEU A 371 -27.79 -4.67 -7.10
C LEU A 371 -26.98 -4.24 -8.33
N ARG A 372 -27.61 -3.58 -9.32
CA ARG A 372 -26.91 -3.01 -10.51
C ARG A 372 -25.96 -1.85 -10.19
N LYS A 373 -25.96 -1.31 -8.97
CA LYS A 373 -24.93 -0.36 -8.53
C LYS A 373 -23.53 -0.98 -8.54
N VAL A 374 -23.44 -2.28 -8.27
CA VAL A 374 -22.19 -3.05 -8.41
C VAL A 374 -22.12 -3.60 -9.82
N SER A 375 -21.15 -3.17 -10.60
CA SER A 375 -21.03 -3.59 -12.00
C SER A 375 -20.61 -5.07 -12.12
N ARG A 376 -21.12 -5.76 -13.15
CA ARG A 376 -20.68 -7.13 -13.46
C ARG A 376 -19.16 -7.27 -13.60
N PRO A 377 -18.45 -6.36 -14.31
CA PRO A 377 -16.99 -6.42 -14.39
C PRO A 377 -16.26 -6.35 -13.04
N LEU A 378 -16.83 -5.69 -12.03
CA LEU A 378 -16.28 -5.72 -10.67
C LEU A 378 -16.56 -7.04 -9.96
N LEU A 379 -17.80 -7.55 -10.03
CA LEU A 379 -18.19 -8.87 -9.50
C LEU A 379 -17.35 -9.99 -10.11
N ASP A 380 -17.05 -9.88 -11.41
CA ASP A 380 -16.16 -10.81 -12.10
C ASP A 380 -14.71 -10.77 -11.60
N ARG A 381 -14.32 -9.87 -10.71
CA ARG A 381 -13.02 -9.81 -10.07
C ARG A 381 -13.02 -10.27 -8.62
N ILE A 382 -14.20 -10.56 -8.09
CA ILE A 382 -14.36 -11.18 -6.76
C ILE A 382 -14.37 -12.70 -6.95
N ASP A 383 -13.57 -13.42 -6.19
CA ASP A 383 -13.40 -14.87 -6.35
C ASP A 383 -14.37 -15.66 -5.49
N ILE A 384 -14.57 -15.22 -4.27
CA ILE A 384 -15.39 -15.87 -3.25
C ILE A 384 -16.52 -14.94 -2.84
N CYS A 385 -17.77 -15.43 -2.98
CA CYS A 385 -18.95 -14.76 -2.45
C CYS A 385 -19.58 -15.65 -1.38
N VAL A 386 -19.85 -15.11 -0.20
CA VAL A 386 -20.44 -15.87 0.90
C VAL A 386 -21.62 -15.14 1.53
N GLU A 387 -22.70 -15.89 1.79
CA GLU A 387 -23.85 -15.37 2.53
C GLU A 387 -23.55 -15.37 4.02
N VAL A 388 -23.75 -14.24 4.68
CA VAL A 388 -23.59 -14.08 6.12
C VAL A 388 -24.96 -14.05 6.76
N PRO A 389 -25.46 -15.18 7.31
CA PRO A 389 -26.76 -15.23 7.96
C PRO A 389 -26.75 -14.50 9.29
N GLN A 390 -27.93 -14.13 9.80
CA GLN A 390 -28.05 -13.65 11.17
C GLN A 390 -27.65 -14.76 12.15
N VAL A 391 -26.90 -14.39 13.19
CA VAL A 391 -26.50 -15.32 14.25
C VAL A 391 -27.75 -15.75 15.03
N ARG A 392 -27.94 -17.06 15.17
CA ARG A 392 -29.06 -17.60 15.95
C ARG A 392 -28.82 -17.37 17.42
N PHE A 393 -29.89 -17.11 18.17
CA PHE A 393 -29.82 -16.87 19.60
C PHE A 393 -29.05 -17.98 20.35
N ARG A 394 -29.25 -19.24 19.95
CA ARG A 394 -28.52 -20.39 20.51
C ARG A 394 -27.01 -20.31 20.33
N ASP A 395 -26.57 -19.78 19.22
CA ASP A 395 -25.14 -19.67 18.88
C ASP A 395 -24.45 -18.55 19.69
N LEU A 396 -25.21 -17.55 20.17
CA LEU A 396 -24.70 -16.49 21.04
C LEU A 396 -24.39 -17.00 22.46
N TYR A 397 -25.15 -17.99 22.95
CA TYR A 397 -24.93 -18.57 24.27
C TYR A 397 -24.00 -19.79 24.26
N ASN A 398 -23.76 -20.37 23.09
CA ASN A 398 -22.78 -21.44 22.94
C ASN A 398 -21.36 -20.86 23.03
N THR A 399 -20.89 -20.63 24.25
CA THR A 399 -19.51 -20.27 24.57
C THR A 399 -18.53 -21.45 24.34
N GLY A 400 -18.92 -22.47 23.60
CA GLY A 400 -18.00 -23.50 23.09
C GLY A 400 -16.84 -22.82 22.39
N LYS A 401 -15.62 -23.25 22.67
CA LYS A 401 -14.38 -22.65 22.20
C LYS A 401 -14.43 -22.41 20.68
N SER A 402 -14.78 -21.20 20.27
CA SER A 402 -14.55 -20.76 18.89
C SER A 402 -13.06 -20.81 18.61
N GLU A 403 -12.70 -21.28 17.44
CA GLU A 403 -11.32 -21.43 17.00
C GLU A 403 -10.59 -20.06 17.03
N LYS A 404 -9.37 -20.04 17.55
CA LYS A 404 -8.56 -18.81 17.64
C LYS A 404 -7.96 -18.45 16.28
N SER A 405 -7.77 -17.16 16.05
CA SER A 405 -7.08 -16.65 14.86
C SER A 405 -5.69 -17.26 14.67
N GLU A 406 -4.99 -17.59 15.73
CA GLU A 406 -3.66 -18.22 15.68
C GLU A 406 -3.70 -19.62 15.06
N GLU A 407 -4.70 -20.44 15.39
CA GLU A 407 -4.88 -21.78 14.84
C GLU A 407 -5.21 -21.73 13.35
N ILE A 408 -6.11 -20.82 12.95
CA ILE A 408 -6.43 -20.57 11.52
C ILE A 408 -5.19 -20.06 10.79
N ARG A 409 -4.46 -19.11 11.36
CA ARG A 409 -3.22 -18.57 10.79
C ARG A 409 -2.18 -19.65 10.54
N ALA A 410 -2.02 -20.60 11.44
CA ALA A 410 -1.07 -21.70 11.28
C ALA A 410 -1.40 -22.56 10.04
N ARG A 411 -2.69 -22.82 9.75
CA ARG A 411 -3.12 -23.52 8.54
C ARG A 411 -2.90 -22.67 7.29
N VAL A 412 -3.24 -21.39 7.36
CA VAL A 412 -3.01 -20.44 6.26
C VAL A 412 -1.53 -20.37 5.88
N VAL A 413 -0.63 -20.27 6.87
CA VAL A 413 0.82 -20.25 6.63
C VAL A 413 1.27 -21.51 5.90
N ARG A 414 0.87 -22.69 6.37
CA ARG A 414 1.20 -23.97 5.71
C ARG A 414 0.71 -24.02 4.25
N THR A 415 -0.53 -23.61 4.03
CA THR A 415 -1.11 -23.55 2.67
C THR A 415 -0.33 -22.59 1.77
N GLN A 416 0.05 -21.42 2.26
CA GLN A 416 0.83 -20.46 1.48
C GLN A 416 2.27 -20.92 1.22
N GLU A 417 2.86 -21.70 2.11
CA GLU A 417 4.18 -22.32 1.89
C GLU A 417 4.14 -23.32 0.74
N ILE A 418 3.09 -24.17 0.64
CA ILE A 418 2.88 -25.08 -0.49
C ILE A 418 2.81 -24.28 -1.80
N GLN A 419 2.08 -23.17 -1.82
CA GLN A 419 1.98 -22.30 -3.01
C GLN A 419 3.32 -21.67 -3.37
N LYS A 420 4.06 -21.13 -2.39
CA LYS A 420 5.39 -20.54 -2.61
C LYS A 420 6.38 -21.55 -3.18
N MET A 421 6.34 -22.81 -2.72
CA MET A 421 7.17 -23.89 -3.27
C MET A 421 6.77 -24.21 -4.71
N ARG A 422 5.46 -24.32 -4.99
CA ARG A 422 4.93 -24.61 -6.33
C ARG A 422 5.28 -23.54 -7.35
N TYR A 423 5.23 -22.26 -6.95
CA TYR A 423 5.46 -21.12 -7.84
C TYR A 423 6.86 -20.54 -7.76
N ARG A 424 7.81 -21.34 -7.25
CA ARG A 424 9.21 -20.90 -7.17
C ARG A 424 9.77 -20.60 -8.56
N GLY A 425 10.21 -19.37 -8.77
CA GLY A 425 10.70 -18.88 -10.07
C GLY A 425 9.65 -18.24 -10.97
N GLU A 426 8.39 -18.22 -10.53
CA GLU A 426 7.31 -17.51 -11.21
C GLU A 426 7.19 -16.05 -10.73
N ASN A 427 6.47 -15.24 -11.51
CA ASN A 427 6.17 -13.86 -11.17
C ASN A 427 4.96 -13.72 -10.22
N PHE A 428 4.43 -14.82 -9.71
CA PHE A 428 3.29 -14.86 -8.78
C PHE A 428 3.53 -15.90 -7.69
N CYS A 429 2.86 -15.73 -6.54
CA CYS A 429 3.07 -16.56 -5.35
C CYS A 429 1.78 -17.21 -4.81
N PHE A 430 0.60 -16.80 -5.29
CA PHE A 430 -0.69 -17.25 -4.78
C PHE A 430 -1.59 -17.79 -5.88
N ASN A 431 -2.48 -18.71 -5.51
CA ASN A 431 -3.39 -19.35 -6.47
C ASN A 431 -4.32 -18.33 -7.16
N SER A 432 -4.76 -17.28 -6.46
CA SER A 432 -5.58 -16.22 -7.08
C SER A 432 -4.85 -15.49 -8.22
N HIS A 433 -3.52 -15.50 -8.21
CA HIS A 433 -2.68 -14.80 -9.19
C HIS A 433 -2.24 -15.68 -10.37
N ILE A 434 -2.63 -16.96 -10.44
CA ILE A 434 -2.31 -17.82 -11.59
C ILE A 434 -2.85 -17.16 -12.88
N PRO A 435 -1.99 -16.90 -13.88
CA PRO A 435 -2.45 -16.36 -15.17
C PRO A 435 -3.44 -17.30 -15.85
N SER A 436 -4.42 -16.76 -16.57
CA SER A 436 -5.43 -17.59 -17.29
C SER A 436 -4.78 -18.53 -18.32
N SER A 437 -3.66 -18.16 -18.92
CA SER A 437 -2.88 -18.98 -19.85
C SER A 437 -2.23 -20.22 -19.21
N ARG A 438 -2.04 -20.20 -17.89
CA ARG A 438 -1.36 -21.29 -17.17
C ARG A 438 -2.28 -22.07 -16.21
N ILE A 439 -3.59 -21.77 -16.23
CA ILE A 439 -4.52 -22.34 -15.26
C ILE A 439 -4.59 -23.85 -15.35
N PHE A 440 -4.61 -24.40 -16.56
CA PHE A 440 -4.68 -25.85 -16.79
C PHE A 440 -3.38 -26.59 -16.49
N GLU A 441 -2.28 -25.87 -16.33
CA GLU A 441 -1.01 -26.44 -15.88
C GLU A 441 -1.03 -26.71 -14.37
N TYR A 442 -1.56 -25.75 -13.59
CA TYR A 442 -1.57 -25.82 -12.13
C TYR A 442 -2.88 -26.37 -11.52
N CYS A 443 -3.98 -26.31 -12.27
CA CYS A 443 -5.30 -26.77 -11.85
C CYS A 443 -5.76 -27.94 -12.73
N LYS A 444 -4.96 -28.99 -12.80
CA LYS A 444 -5.28 -30.19 -13.59
C LYS A 444 -6.49 -30.90 -13.01
N LEU A 445 -7.40 -31.31 -13.88
CA LEU A 445 -8.58 -32.12 -13.55
C LEU A 445 -8.43 -33.51 -14.18
N ASP A 446 -9.01 -34.53 -13.56
CA ASP A 446 -9.20 -35.84 -14.18
C ASP A 446 -10.41 -35.81 -15.11
N LYS A 447 -10.56 -36.86 -15.95
CA LYS A 447 -11.67 -36.96 -16.93
C LYS A 447 -13.07 -36.88 -16.29
N LYS A 448 -13.24 -37.43 -15.09
CA LYS A 448 -14.54 -37.37 -14.39
C LYS A 448 -14.85 -35.95 -13.93
N GLN A 449 -13.83 -35.27 -13.43
CA GLN A 449 -13.93 -33.87 -13.01
C GLN A 449 -14.16 -32.92 -14.20
N GLU A 450 -13.51 -33.18 -15.34
CA GLU A 450 -13.73 -32.42 -16.57
C GLU A 450 -15.19 -32.52 -17.03
N ILE A 451 -15.73 -33.74 -17.14
CA ILE A 451 -17.13 -33.98 -17.50
C ILE A 451 -18.08 -33.32 -16.50
N TYR A 452 -17.79 -33.43 -15.22
CA TYR A 452 -18.58 -32.77 -14.17
C TYR A 452 -18.58 -31.23 -14.32
N MET A 453 -17.41 -30.67 -14.54
CA MET A 453 -17.25 -29.21 -14.69
C MET A 453 -17.87 -28.70 -15.99
N GLU A 454 -17.85 -29.48 -17.09
CA GLU A 454 -18.58 -29.17 -18.32
C GLU A 454 -20.08 -29.11 -18.07
N GLN A 455 -20.66 -30.09 -17.38
CA GLN A 455 -22.08 -30.07 -17.00
C GLN A 455 -22.42 -28.87 -16.11
N MET A 456 -21.53 -28.52 -15.16
CA MET A 456 -21.74 -27.34 -14.29
C MET A 456 -21.57 -26.04 -15.05
N TYR A 457 -20.67 -25.98 -16.04
CA TYR A 457 -20.48 -24.82 -16.90
C TYR A 457 -21.76 -24.45 -17.63
N ASP A 458 -22.42 -25.46 -18.27
CA ASP A 458 -23.66 -25.27 -18.99
C ASP A 458 -24.85 -25.00 -18.04
N LYS A 459 -25.00 -25.82 -16.99
CA LYS A 459 -26.08 -25.70 -16.00
C LYS A 459 -26.08 -24.35 -15.27
N LEU A 460 -24.90 -23.83 -14.96
CA LEU A 460 -24.72 -22.60 -14.23
C LEU A 460 -24.45 -21.40 -15.16
N ASN A 461 -24.48 -21.57 -16.46
CA ASN A 461 -24.22 -20.54 -17.45
C ASN A 461 -22.93 -19.73 -17.13
N LEU A 462 -21.85 -20.47 -16.85
CA LEU A 462 -20.59 -19.87 -16.40
C LEU A 462 -19.89 -19.17 -17.56
N THR A 463 -19.18 -18.07 -17.25
CA THR A 463 -18.24 -17.49 -18.20
C THR A 463 -16.85 -18.17 -18.05
N ALA A 464 -16.02 -18.11 -19.07
CA ALA A 464 -14.65 -18.62 -18.99
C ALA A 464 -13.87 -17.99 -17.81
N ARG A 465 -14.10 -16.71 -17.51
CA ARG A 465 -13.49 -16.02 -16.38
C ARG A 465 -13.94 -16.62 -15.05
N THR A 466 -15.23 -16.87 -14.88
CA THR A 466 -15.79 -17.49 -13.67
C THR A 466 -15.29 -18.93 -13.50
N TYR A 467 -15.20 -19.69 -14.59
CA TYR A 467 -14.65 -21.04 -14.60
C TYR A 467 -13.19 -21.06 -14.07
N HIS A 468 -12.34 -20.17 -14.61
CA HIS A 468 -10.95 -20.04 -14.12
C HIS A 468 -10.84 -19.70 -12.64
N LYS A 469 -11.76 -18.88 -12.12
CA LYS A 469 -11.79 -18.56 -10.68
C LYS A 469 -12.16 -19.75 -9.83
N ILE A 470 -13.18 -20.51 -10.25
CA ILE A 470 -13.55 -21.75 -9.56
C ILE A 470 -12.35 -22.69 -9.48
N LEU A 471 -11.57 -22.84 -10.55
CA LEU A 471 -10.37 -23.67 -10.54
C LEU A 471 -9.29 -23.14 -9.59
N ARG A 472 -9.06 -21.82 -9.55
CA ARG A 472 -8.09 -21.23 -8.61
C ARG A 472 -8.51 -21.44 -7.15
N VAL A 473 -9.79 -21.27 -6.84
CA VAL A 473 -10.33 -21.52 -5.49
C VAL A 473 -10.25 -23.00 -5.16
N ALA A 474 -10.63 -23.90 -6.08
CA ALA A 474 -10.51 -25.35 -5.90
C ALA A 474 -9.05 -25.80 -5.66
N ARG A 475 -8.08 -25.17 -6.34
CA ARG A 475 -6.65 -25.40 -6.08
C ARG A 475 -6.26 -24.97 -4.67
N THR A 476 -6.77 -23.83 -4.20
CA THR A 476 -6.53 -23.36 -2.82
C THR A 476 -7.11 -24.32 -1.79
N LEU A 477 -8.32 -24.81 -2.00
CA LEU A 477 -8.96 -25.80 -1.13
C LEU A 477 -8.16 -27.11 -1.09
N ALA A 478 -7.63 -27.54 -2.24
CA ALA A 478 -6.78 -28.73 -2.29
C ALA A 478 -5.45 -28.52 -1.55
N ASP A 479 -4.87 -27.32 -1.61
CA ASP A 479 -3.66 -26.96 -0.84
C ASP A 479 -3.93 -26.91 0.66
N MET A 480 -5.11 -26.44 1.08
CA MET A 480 -5.54 -26.45 2.48
C MET A 480 -5.70 -27.88 3.03
N ASP A 481 -6.10 -28.81 2.17
CA ASP A 481 -6.20 -30.24 2.50
C ASP A 481 -4.89 -31.00 2.24
N GLU A 482 -3.77 -30.29 1.97
CA GLU A 482 -2.45 -30.84 1.63
C GLU A 482 -2.53 -31.90 0.48
N SER A 483 -3.50 -31.72 -0.42
CA SER A 483 -3.74 -32.64 -1.54
C SER A 483 -3.00 -32.17 -2.79
N GLU A 484 -2.20 -33.06 -3.38
CA GLU A 484 -1.51 -32.76 -4.62
C GLU A 484 -2.49 -32.51 -5.78
N GLN A 485 -3.59 -33.27 -5.82
CA GLN A 485 -4.61 -33.18 -6.85
C GLN A 485 -5.88 -32.49 -6.34
N ILE A 486 -6.55 -31.78 -7.23
CA ILE A 486 -7.90 -31.26 -6.96
C ILE A 486 -8.87 -32.44 -6.86
N LYS A 487 -9.66 -32.53 -5.80
CA LYS A 487 -10.71 -33.56 -5.63
C LYS A 487 -12.09 -32.99 -5.98
N MET A 488 -13.06 -33.89 -6.18
CA MET A 488 -14.46 -33.49 -6.45
C MET A 488 -15.04 -32.63 -5.32
N SER A 489 -14.67 -32.89 -4.05
CA SER A 489 -15.06 -32.08 -2.90
C SER A 489 -14.62 -30.63 -3.01
N HIS A 490 -13.38 -30.39 -3.49
CA HIS A 490 -12.83 -29.04 -3.68
C HIS A 490 -13.56 -28.28 -4.77
N LEU A 491 -13.93 -28.95 -5.87
CA LEU A 491 -14.73 -28.33 -6.94
C LEU A 491 -16.13 -27.97 -6.46
N ASN A 492 -16.77 -28.85 -5.68
CA ASN A 492 -18.09 -28.60 -5.12
C ASN A 492 -18.09 -27.41 -4.15
N GLU A 493 -17.09 -27.34 -3.24
CA GLU A 493 -16.97 -26.21 -2.32
C GLU A 493 -16.71 -24.90 -3.09
N ALA A 494 -15.81 -24.92 -4.08
CA ALA A 494 -15.52 -23.75 -4.92
C ALA A 494 -16.77 -23.27 -5.73
N LEU A 495 -17.57 -24.20 -6.23
CA LEU A 495 -18.83 -23.89 -6.89
C LEU A 495 -19.85 -23.26 -5.93
N CYS A 496 -19.92 -23.72 -4.67
CA CYS A 496 -20.81 -23.14 -3.68
C CYS A 496 -20.51 -21.65 -3.43
N TYR A 497 -19.26 -21.23 -3.47
CA TYR A 497 -18.88 -19.81 -3.34
C TYR A 497 -19.32 -18.93 -4.52
N ARG A 498 -19.77 -19.52 -5.64
CA ARG A 498 -20.27 -18.77 -6.82
C ARG A 498 -21.79 -18.88 -6.99
N ASN A 499 -22.48 -19.80 -6.28
CA ASN A 499 -23.93 -19.93 -6.36
C ASN A 499 -24.68 -18.66 -5.91
N ILE A 500 -24.03 -17.80 -5.14
CA ILE A 500 -24.58 -16.53 -4.69
C ILE A 500 -24.80 -15.57 -5.87
N ASP A 501 -23.96 -15.63 -6.90
CA ASP A 501 -24.14 -14.81 -8.10
C ASP A 501 -25.49 -15.11 -8.77
N LYS A 502 -25.85 -16.38 -8.89
CA LYS A 502 -27.16 -16.79 -9.39
C LYS A 502 -28.30 -16.29 -8.51
N LYS A 503 -28.17 -16.48 -7.21
CA LYS A 503 -29.21 -16.13 -6.25
C LYS A 503 -29.59 -14.64 -6.30
N PHE A 504 -28.62 -13.75 -6.55
CA PHE A 504 -28.83 -12.30 -6.45
C PHE A 504 -28.76 -11.57 -7.80
N TRP A 505 -28.02 -12.08 -8.79
CA TRP A 505 -27.79 -11.38 -10.07
C TRP A 505 -28.28 -12.13 -11.31
N GLU A 506 -28.86 -13.35 -11.18
CA GLU A 506 -29.46 -14.07 -12.32
C GLU A 506 -30.76 -13.37 -12.78
N GLY A 507 -30.85 -13.12 -14.08
CA GLY A 507 -32.01 -12.43 -14.69
C GLY A 507 -31.91 -10.91 -14.78
N MET A 508 -30.71 -10.33 -14.51
CA MET A 508 -30.46 -8.89 -14.61
C MET A 508 -29.78 -8.47 -15.93
N ASP A 509 -29.93 -9.27 -17.00
CA ASP A 509 -29.40 -8.93 -18.34
C ASP A 509 -30.29 -7.95 -19.10
#